data_38b79c7c931c8dda3d60a77b6ea4c861
#
_entry.id   38b79c7c931c8dda3d60a77b6ea4c861
#
_cell.length_a   1.000
_cell.length_b   1.000
_cell.length_c   1.000
_cell.angle_alpha   90.00
_cell.angle_beta   90.00
_cell.angle_gamma   90.00
#
_symmetry.space_group_name_H-M   'P 1'
#
loop_
_entity.id
_entity.type
_entity.pdbx_description
1 polymer ?
#
loop_
_entity_poly.entity_id
_entity_poly.type
_entity_poly.pdbx_seq_one_letter_code
_entity_poly.pdbx_strand_id
1 'polypeptide(L)'
;SYAGSTTSTANYNTGLGYIALNANTGGYNTAAGALAGYRNASGQYNTSLGFSALEGVASNNHSYNTAIGGRSNELVTTGGYNITLGYQSGDNITSGDGNIIIGSVNADSATDDAQLKITSYDGTTTVNWIAGDSSGNIIHAGTTHSAGGQLTTTGKALVMGF
;
A
#
# COMPACT_ATOMS: atom_id res chain seq x y z
N SER A 1 5.38 -26.25 -8.22
CA SER A 1 5.24 -24.85 -7.77
C SER A 1 6.60 -24.39 -7.24
N TYR A 2 7.14 -23.37 -7.83
CA TYR A 2 8.40 -22.78 -7.38
C TYR A 2 8.07 -21.64 -6.41
N ALA A 3 8.14 -21.92 -5.12
CA ALA A 3 8.11 -20.88 -4.09
C ALA A 3 9.57 -20.61 -3.65
N GLY A 4 9.97 -19.35 -3.60
CA GLY A 4 11.29 -18.96 -3.09
C GLY A 4 12.49 -19.49 -3.90
N SER A 5 12.34 -19.71 -5.21
CA SER A 5 13.39 -20.26 -6.05
C SER A 5 14.25 -19.18 -6.68
N THR A 6 15.11 -18.56 -5.92
CA THR A 6 16.34 -17.99 -6.46
C THR A 6 17.50 -18.37 -5.56
N THR A 7 18.65 -18.53 -6.15
CA THR A 7 19.96 -18.66 -5.53
C THR A 7 20.25 -17.47 -4.62
N SER A 8 19.37 -17.24 -3.66
CA SER A 8 19.42 -16.09 -2.79
C SER A 8 20.31 -16.41 -1.61
N THR A 9 21.30 -15.56 -1.37
CA THR A 9 21.96 -15.41 -0.08
C THR A 9 21.02 -14.78 0.96
N ALA A 10 19.78 -14.50 0.58
CA ALA A 10 18.77 -13.86 1.43
C ALA A 10 18.22 -14.82 2.47
N ASN A 11 18.27 -14.42 3.72
CA ASN A 11 17.80 -15.19 4.86
C ASN A 11 16.41 -14.71 5.31
N TYR A 12 15.69 -15.60 6.01
CA TYR A 12 14.44 -15.27 6.70
C TYR A 12 13.28 -14.88 5.76
N ASN A 13 13.24 -15.45 4.57
CA ASN A 13 12.12 -15.28 3.65
C ASN A 13 11.12 -16.44 3.75
N THR A 14 9.85 -16.12 3.68
CA THR A 14 8.76 -17.11 3.58
C THR A 14 8.00 -16.88 2.28
N GLY A 15 8.05 -17.84 1.36
CA GLY A 15 7.32 -17.79 0.10
C GLY A 15 6.37 -18.98 -0.03
N LEU A 16 5.09 -18.72 -0.27
CA LEU A 16 4.07 -19.73 -0.52
C LEU A 16 3.25 -19.37 -1.76
N GLY A 17 3.44 -20.09 -2.84
CA GLY A 17 2.72 -19.88 -4.10
C GLY A 17 3.60 -19.98 -5.32
N TYR A 18 2.97 -19.97 -6.50
CA TYR A 18 3.70 -20.03 -7.76
C TYR A 18 4.57 -18.79 -7.93
N ILE A 19 5.89 -18.98 -8.06
CA ILE A 19 6.94 -17.96 -8.20
C ILE A 19 6.90 -16.80 -7.18
N ALA A 20 6.31 -17.03 -6.00
CA ALA A 20 6.39 -16.06 -4.89
C ALA A 20 7.86 -15.81 -4.52
N LEU A 21 8.25 -14.53 -4.38
CA LEU A 21 9.65 -14.09 -4.10
C LEU A 21 10.70 -14.60 -5.08
N ASN A 22 10.34 -14.96 -6.32
CA ASN A 22 11.26 -15.64 -7.22
C ASN A 22 12.51 -14.82 -7.62
N ALA A 23 12.39 -13.51 -7.73
CA ALA A 23 13.52 -12.63 -8.09
C ALA A 23 14.16 -11.93 -6.88
N ASN A 24 13.76 -12.31 -5.66
CA ASN A 24 14.15 -11.59 -4.45
C ASN A 24 15.51 -12.08 -3.91
N THR A 25 16.42 -11.14 -3.69
CA THR A 25 17.70 -11.34 -2.98
C THR A 25 17.75 -10.64 -1.62
N GLY A 26 16.72 -9.86 -1.25
CA GLY A 26 16.57 -9.25 0.06
C GLY A 26 16.01 -10.20 1.11
N GLY A 27 16.27 -9.95 2.38
CA GLY A 27 15.82 -10.77 3.51
C GLY A 27 14.53 -10.29 4.17
N TYR A 28 14.01 -11.11 5.07
CA TYR A 28 12.86 -10.79 5.94
C TYR A 28 11.55 -10.49 5.18
N ASN A 29 11.34 -11.10 4.02
CA ASN A 29 10.10 -10.95 3.27
C ASN A 29 9.16 -12.13 3.51
N THR A 30 7.87 -11.86 3.61
CA THR A 30 6.82 -12.86 3.66
C THR A 30 5.89 -12.67 2.47
N ALA A 31 5.73 -13.71 1.64
CA ALA A 31 4.86 -13.68 0.49
C ALA A 31 3.99 -14.95 0.43
N ALA A 32 2.68 -14.76 0.34
CA ALA A 32 1.74 -15.86 0.14
C ALA A 32 0.74 -15.53 -0.97
N GLY A 33 0.85 -16.24 -2.07
CA GLY A 33 0.07 -16.04 -3.29
C GLY A 33 0.94 -16.21 -4.54
N ALA A 34 0.33 -16.56 -5.66
CA ALA A 34 1.06 -16.58 -6.93
C ALA A 34 1.53 -15.16 -7.27
N LEU A 35 2.78 -15.01 -7.70
CA LEU A 35 3.43 -13.74 -8.06
C LEU A 35 3.59 -12.74 -6.87
N ALA A 36 3.29 -13.13 -5.64
CA ALA A 36 3.46 -12.24 -4.48
C ALA A 36 4.94 -11.90 -4.28
N GLY A 37 5.28 -10.61 -4.24
CA GLY A 37 6.65 -10.12 -4.11
C GLY A 37 7.60 -10.52 -5.24
N TYR A 38 7.08 -10.83 -6.44
CA TYR A 38 7.81 -11.53 -7.49
C TYR A 38 9.06 -10.80 -8.00
N ARG A 39 8.94 -9.49 -8.27
CA ARG A 39 10.00 -8.71 -8.92
C ARG A 39 10.82 -7.82 -8.00
N ASN A 40 10.67 -7.99 -6.71
CA ASN A 40 11.46 -7.25 -5.73
C ASN A 40 12.89 -7.80 -5.67
N ALA A 41 13.84 -7.12 -6.31
CA ALA A 41 15.20 -7.66 -6.47
C ALA A 41 15.97 -7.71 -5.14
N SER A 42 16.03 -6.65 -4.35
CA SER A 42 16.81 -6.60 -3.11
C SER A 42 16.07 -5.99 -1.90
N GLY A 43 14.78 -5.67 -2.06
CA GLY A 43 13.99 -5.10 -0.99
C GLY A 43 13.76 -6.06 0.18
N GLN A 44 13.59 -5.50 1.36
CA GLN A 44 13.53 -6.22 2.61
C GLN A 44 12.30 -5.84 3.43
N TYR A 45 11.94 -6.71 4.39
CA TYR A 45 10.87 -6.45 5.36
C TYR A 45 9.51 -6.20 4.72
N ASN A 46 9.21 -6.87 3.60
CA ASN A 46 7.90 -6.76 2.96
C ASN A 46 6.99 -7.90 3.38
N THR A 47 5.71 -7.59 3.52
CA THR A 47 4.64 -8.58 3.68
C THR A 47 3.68 -8.47 2.51
N SER A 48 3.54 -9.54 1.73
CA SER A 48 2.65 -9.62 0.57
C SER A 48 1.74 -10.83 0.66
N LEU A 49 0.44 -10.61 0.71
CA LEU A 49 -0.55 -11.68 0.80
C LEU A 49 -1.65 -11.48 -0.26
N GLY A 50 -1.65 -12.35 -1.23
CA GLY A 50 -2.61 -12.32 -2.35
C GLY A 50 -1.92 -12.51 -3.71
N PHE A 51 -2.71 -12.81 -4.74
CA PHE A 51 -2.22 -12.89 -6.12
C PHE A 51 -1.63 -11.53 -6.54
N SER A 52 -0.39 -11.51 -7.05
CA SER A 52 0.34 -10.30 -7.49
C SER A 52 0.44 -9.18 -6.43
N ALA A 53 0.25 -9.46 -5.13
CA ALA A 53 0.49 -8.47 -4.09
C ALA A 53 1.98 -8.10 -4.05
N LEU A 54 2.32 -6.81 -4.10
CA LEU A 54 3.71 -6.32 -4.22
C LEU A 54 4.49 -7.00 -5.36
N GLU A 55 3.84 -7.33 -6.46
CA GLU A 55 4.54 -7.96 -7.59
C GLU A 55 5.70 -7.10 -8.06
N GLY A 56 5.51 -5.80 -8.10
CA GLY A 56 6.46 -4.83 -8.61
C GLY A 56 6.55 -4.81 -10.13
N VAL A 57 7.20 -3.81 -10.68
CA VAL A 57 7.63 -3.76 -12.08
C VAL A 57 9.12 -4.10 -12.14
N ALA A 58 9.67 -4.52 -13.25
CA ALA A 58 10.98 -5.16 -13.35
C ALA A 58 12.12 -4.50 -12.55
N SER A 59 12.88 -5.31 -11.80
CA SER A 59 14.15 -4.98 -11.11
C SER A 59 14.02 -3.89 -10.01
N ASN A 60 13.02 -3.99 -9.17
CA ASN A 60 12.72 -3.01 -8.12
C ASN A 60 13.30 -3.35 -6.77
N ASN A 61 13.44 -2.34 -5.91
CA ASN A 61 13.99 -2.46 -4.57
C ASN A 61 13.10 -1.73 -3.55
N HIS A 62 11.86 -2.19 -3.43
CA HIS A 62 10.93 -1.64 -2.45
C HIS A 62 11.04 -2.40 -1.11
N SER A 63 10.98 -1.69 0.00
CA SER A 63 11.14 -2.25 1.33
C SER A 63 10.08 -1.74 2.31
N TYR A 64 9.86 -2.50 3.39
CA TYR A 64 8.97 -2.12 4.49
C TYR A 64 7.50 -1.95 4.09
N ASN A 65 7.06 -2.62 3.02
CA ASN A 65 5.67 -2.53 2.58
C ASN A 65 4.83 -3.68 3.15
N THR A 66 3.58 -3.39 3.46
CA THR A 66 2.56 -4.38 3.78
C THR A 66 1.43 -4.28 2.76
N ALA A 67 1.25 -5.32 1.95
CA ALA A 67 0.19 -5.40 0.95
C ALA A 67 -0.62 -6.68 1.13
N ILE A 68 -1.90 -6.53 1.42
CA ILE A 68 -2.82 -7.65 1.64
C ILE A 68 -4.03 -7.50 0.71
N GLY A 69 -4.19 -8.45 -0.17
CA GLY A 69 -5.24 -8.47 -1.19
C GLY A 69 -4.67 -8.74 -2.58
N GLY A 70 -5.49 -9.28 -3.48
CA GLY A 70 -5.07 -9.49 -4.86
C GLY A 70 -4.70 -8.17 -5.54
N ARG A 71 -3.51 -8.09 -6.15
CA ARG A 71 -2.97 -6.91 -6.83
C ARG A 71 -2.82 -5.68 -5.93
N SER A 72 -2.74 -5.88 -4.61
CA SER A 72 -2.49 -4.79 -3.67
C SER A 72 -1.06 -4.26 -3.87
N ASN A 73 -0.90 -2.95 -4.11
CA ASN A 73 0.36 -2.26 -4.40
C ASN A 73 1.18 -2.94 -5.53
N GLU A 74 0.49 -3.35 -6.60
CA GLU A 74 1.08 -4.20 -7.66
C GLU A 74 2.19 -3.49 -8.44
N LEU A 75 2.03 -2.19 -8.72
CA LEU A 75 2.92 -1.44 -9.60
C LEU A 75 4.11 -0.77 -8.89
N VAL A 76 4.34 -1.13 -7.62
CA VAL A 76 5.43 -0.54 -6.84
C VAL A 76 6.79 -0.69 -7.52
N THR A 77 7.58 0.39 -7.47
CA THR A 77 8.97 0.40 -7.96
C THR A 77 9.96 0.54 -6.81
N THR A 78 10.04 1.72 -6.21
CA THR A 78 10.96 2.03 -5.12
C THR A 78 10.24 2.45 -3.83
N GLY A 79 8.91 2.68 -3.90
CA GLY A 79 8.13 3.12 -2.75
C GLY A 79 8.21 2.16 -1.56
N GLY A 80 8.39 2.72 -0.38
CA GLY A 80 8.53 1.99 0.87
C GLY A 80 7.55 2.44 1.96
N TYR A 81 7.47 1.67 3.05
CA TYR A 81 6.63 1.97 4.20
C TYR A 81 5.13 2.08 3.89
N ASN A 82 4.68 1.54 2.76
CA ASN A 82 3.27 1.59 2.37
C ASN A 82 2.47 0.47 3.04
N ILE A 83 1.26 0.80 3.45
CA ILE A 83 0.27 -0.16 3.96
C ILE A 83 -0.92 -0.15 3.02
N THR A 84 -1.15 -1.24 2.31
CA THR A 84 -2.26 -1.38 1.37
C THR A 84 -3.08 -2.62 1.71
N LEU A 85 -4.38 -2.45 1.90
CA LEU A 85 -5.27 -3.51 2.32
C LEU A 85 -6.56 -3.51 1.49
N GLY A 86 -6.73 -4.51 0.68
CA GLY A 86 -7.90 -4.69 -0.21
C GLY A 86 -7.50 -5.11 -1.62
N TYR A 87 -8.49 -5.55 -2.41
CA TYR A 87 -8.27 -5.87 -3.81
C TYR A 87 -7.90 -4.61 -4.59
N GLN A 88 -6.76 -4.62 -5.31
CA GLN A 88 -6.20 -3.47 -6.03
C GLN A 88 -6.01 -2.21 -5.17
N SER A 89 -5.83 -2.38 -3.87
CA SER A 89 -5.56 -1.26 -2.96
C SER A 89 -4.21 -0.63 -3.28
N GLY A 90 -4.20 0.65 -3.63
CA GLY A 90 -2.97 1.38 -3.96
C GLY A 90 -2.17 0.78 -5.12
N ASP A 91 -2.82 0.08 -6.07
CA ASP A 91 -2.11 -0.61 -7.15
C ASP A 91 -1.33 0.34 -8.08
N ASN A 92 -1.67 1.63 -8.08
CA ASN A 92 -0.99 2.68 -8.82
C ASN A 92 0.25 3.25 -8.13
N ILE A 93 0.51 2.95 -6.85
CA ILE A 93 1.68 3.48 -6.15
C ILE A 93 2.95 2.93 -6.81
N THR A 94 3.85 3.84 -7.19
CA THR A 94 5.15 3.49 -7.79
C THR A 94 6.32 3.82 -6.86
N SER A 95 6.58 5.08 -6.60
CA SER A 95 7.70 5.54 -5.76
C SER A 95 7.27 6.26 -4.48
N GLY A 96 5.98 6.48 -4.26
CA GLY A 96 5.50 7.14 -3.04
C GLY A 96 5.74 6.31 -1.77
N ASP A 97 6.15 6.95 -0.71
CA ASP A 97 6.48 6.35 0.58
C ASP A 97 5.40 6.62 1.64
N GLY A 98 5.23 5.69 2.57
CA GLY A 98 4.43 5.91 3.77
C GLY A 98 2.93 6.07 3.55
N ASN A 99 2.40 5.59 2.43
CA ASN A 99 0.98 5.68 2.11
C ASN A 99 0.17 4.61 2.85
N ILE A 100 -1.02 4.97 3.31
CA ILE A 100 -1.98 4.05 3.94
C ILE A 100 -3.25 4.03 3.11
N ILE A 101 -3.48 2.94 2.38
CA ILE A 101 -4.62 2.76 1.50
C ILE A 101 -5.39 1.52 1.93
N ILE A 102 -6.61 1.71 2.38
CA ILE A 102 -7.52 0.64 2.81
C ILE A 102 -8.80 0.68 1.98
N GLY A 103 -9.12 -0.42 1.35
CA GLY A 103 -10.24 -0.56 0.43
C GLY A 103 -9.78 -0.78 -1.02
N SER A 104 -10.73 -1.01 -1.93
CA SER A 104 -10.43 -1.20 -3.36
C SER A 104 -10.33 0.15 -4.06
N VAL A 105 -9.21 0.85 -3.85
CA VAL A 105 -9.00 2.22 -4.32
C VAL A 105 -7.52 2.51 -4.55
N ASN A 106 -7.24 3.39 -5.51
CA ASN A 106 -5.90 3.91 -5.77
C ASN A 106 -5.53 5.07 -4.84
N ALA A 107 -4.24 5.26 -4.62
CA ALA A 107 -3.70 6.50 -4.10
C ALA A 107 -4.05 7.68 -5.04
N ASP A 108 -4.13 8.89 -4.51
CA ASP A 108 -4.39 10.08 -5.34
C ASP A 108 -3.23 10.38 -6.28
N SER A 109 -2.01 10.09 -5.84
CA SER A 109 -0.80 10.17 -6.63
C SER A 109 0.02 8.88 -6.50
N ALA A 110 0.65 8.49 -7.59
CA ALA A 110 1.52 7.30 -7.63
C ALA A 110 2.88 7.55 -6.96
N THR A 111 3.28 8.79 -6.81
CA THR A 111 4.62 9.22 -6.41
C THR A 111 4.66 10.04 -5.13
N ASP A 112 3.51 10.55 -4.67
CA ASP A 112 3.45 11.35 -3.46
C ASP A 112 3.51 10.47 -2.21
N ASP A 113 4.08 11.02 -1.16
CA ASP A 113 4.26 10.36 0.12
C ASP A 113 3.09 10.63 1.08
N ALA A 114 2.98 9.78 2.11
CA ALA A 114 2.12 10.00 3.27
C ALA A 114 0.64 10.28 2.96
N GLN A 115 0.11 9.69 1.90
CA GLN A 115 -1.31 9.76 1.56
C GLN A 115 -2.10 8.78 2.45
N LEU A 116 -3.27 9.19 2.89
CA LEU A 116 -4.20 8.33 3.63
C LEU A 116 -5.51 8.20 2.84
N LYS A 117 -5.96 6.96 2.60
CA LYS A 117 -7.32 6.66 2.11
C LYS A 117 -7.90 5.46 2.82
N ILE A 118 -9.09 5.65 3.37
CA ILE A 118 -9.92 4.57 3.89
C ILE A 118 -11.26 4.63 3.18
N THR A 119 -11.57 3.60 2.39
CA THR A 119 -12.74 3.57 1.53
C THR A 119 -13.51 2.27 1.70
N SER A 120 -14.79 2.29 1.35
CA SER A 120 -15.58 1.10 1.08
C SER A 120 -15.97 1.03 -0.40
N TYR A 121 -16.14 -0.18 -0.90
CA TYR A 121 -16.59 -0.46 -2.25
C TYR A 121 -17.62 -1.59 -2.23
N ASP A 122 -18.81 -1.36 -2.80
CA ASP A 122 -19.92 -2.30 -2.81
C ASP A 122 -20.07 -3.08 -4.14
N GLY A 123 -19.10 -2.95 -5.03
CA GLY A 123 -19.13 -3.50 -6.39
C GLY A 123 -19.56 -2.49 -7.45
N THR A 124 -20.04 -1.32 -7.05
CA THR A 124 -20.54 -0.27 -7.95
C THR A 124 -20.05 1.11 -7.54
N THR A 125 -20.11 1.41 -6.26
CA THR A 125 -19.81 2.74 -5.71
C THR A 125 -18.66 2.70 -4.73
N THR A 126 -17.72 3.64 -4.86
CA THR A 126 -16.67 3.87 -3.87
C THR A 126 -17.06 5.01 -2.94
N VAL A 127 -17.01 4.78 -1.63
CA VAL A 127 -17.23 5.81 -0.63
C VAL A 127 -15.92 6.06 0.11
N ASN A 128 -15.41 7.28 0.02
CA ASN A 128 -14.26 7.73 0.81
C ASN A 128 -14.72 8.14 2.22
N TRP A 129 -14.32 7.39 3.22
CA TRP A 129 -14.60 7.69 4.61
C TRP A 129 -13.61 8.70 5.18
N ILE A 130 -12.33 8.47 4.92
CA ILE A 130 -11.23 9.33 5.37
C ILE A 130 -10.21 9.37 4.25
N ALA A 131 -9.72 10.57 3.94
CA ALA A 131 -8.56 10.77 3.08
C ALA A 131 -7.60 11.78 3.75
N GLY A 132 -6.33 11.69 3.42
CA GLY A 132 -5.31 12.62 3.89
C GLY A 132 -4.22 12.80 2.85
N ASP A 133 -3.61 13.96 2.83
CA ASP A 133 -2.52 14.32 1.94
C ASP A 133 -1.17 14.38 2.67
N SER A 134 -0.09 14.51 1.91
CA SER A 134 1.29 14.62 2.42
C SER A 134 1.55 15.88 3.28
N SER A 135 0.61 16.83 3.30
CA SER A 135 0.67 18.02 4.16
C SER A 135 0.02 17.82 5.53
N GLY A 136 -0.52 16.61 5.78
CA GLY A 136 -1.20 16.28 7.02
C GLY A 136 -2.64 16.82 7.11
N ASN A 137 -3.23 17.23 6.00
CA ASN A 137 -4.64 17.58 5.94
C ASN A 137 -5.49 16.32 5.93
N ILE A 138 -6.58 16.32 6.67
CA ILE A 138 -7.57 15.25 6.67
C ILE A 138 -8.82 15.71 5.93
N ILE A 139 -9.29 14.89 5.01
CA ILE A 139 -10.53 15.08 4.27
C ILE A 139 -11.55 14.06 4.77
N HIS A 140 -12.61 14.50 5.37
CA HIS A 140 -13.70 13.66 5.83
C HIS A 140 -14.98 14.00 5.06
N ALA A 141 -15.56 13.02 4.38
CA ALA A 141 -16.80 13.19 3.59
C ALA A 141 -16.81 14.45 2.69
N GLY A 142 -15.67 14.74 2.03
CA GLY A 142 -15.50 15.91 1.15
C GLY A 142 -15.16 17.22 1.83
N THR A 143 -15.01 17.24 3.16
CA THR A 143 -14.59 18.42 3.91
C THR A 143 -13.13 18.30 4.33
N THR A 144 -12.29 19.26 3.94
CA THR A 144 -10.87 19.28 4.30
C THR A 144 -10.67 19.88 5.69
N HIS A 145 -9.90 19.20 6.52
CA HIS A 145 -9.46 19.68 7.83
C HIS A 145 -7.94 19.83 7.81
N SER A 146 -7.44 21.04 7.94
CA SER A 146 -6.00 21.29 7.99
C SER A 146 -5.38 20.76 9.27
N ALA A 147 -4.12 20.32 9.20
CA ALA A 147 -3.35 19.93 10.37
C ALA A 147 -3.34 21.06 11.41
N GLY A 148 -3.79 20.77 12.64
CA GLY A 148 -3.97 21.76 13.70
C GLY A 148 -5.33 22.49 13.69
N GLY A 149 -6.19 22.23 12.72
CA GLY A 149 -7.56 22.71 12.69
C GLY A 149 -8.48 21.85 13.56
N GLN A 150 -9.43 22.48 14.22
CA GLN A 150 -10.46 21.78 14.97
C GLN A 150 -11.45 21.12 14.01
N LEU A 151 -11.79 19.85 14.23
CA LEU A 151 -12.86 19.18 13.49
C LEU A 151 -14.20 19.88 13.83
N THR A 152 -14.74 20.61 12.85
CA THR A 152 -16.07 21.19 12.97
C THR A 152 -17.10 20.24 12.38
N THR A 153 -18.17 19.94 13.12
CA THR A 153 -19.29 19.17 12.60
C THR A 153 -20.01 19.96 11.50
N THR A 154 -20.35 19.28 10.41
CA THR A 154 -21.08 19.83 9.26
C THR A 154 -22.17 20.80 9.65
N GLY A 155 -22.06 22.04 9.22
CA GLY A 155 -23.13 23.04 9.20
C GLY A 155 -23.26 23.91 10.42
N LYS A 156 -22.51 23.72 11.49
CA LYS A 156 -22.43 24.70 12.60
C LYS A 156 -21.01 24.74 13.13
N ALA A 157 -20.29 25.82 12.84
CA ALA A 157 -19.08 26.14 13.57
C ALA A 157 -19.41 26.20 15.07
N LEU A 158 -18.88 25.27 15.85
CA LEU A 158 -18.87 25.42 17.30
C LEU A 158 -17.78 26.46 17.60
N VAL A 159 -18.15 27.75 17.56
CA VAL A 159 -17.31 28.81 18.09
C VAL A 159 -17.35 28.64 19.60
N MET A 160 -16.36 27.98 20.16
CA MET A 160 -16.08 28.09 21.59
C MET A 160 -15.37 29.41 21.75
N GLY A 161 -16.15 30.45 22.07
CA GLY A 161 -15.61 31.73 22.52
C GLY A 161 -14.94 31.53 23.88
N PHE A 162 -13.70 31.92 23.97
CA PHE A 162 -13.00 32.21 25.21
C PHE A 162 -12.87 33.74 25.34
#